data_978c5ea3bf9fe87fa6e26002b90ff6b5
#
_entry.id   978c5ea3bf9fe87fa6e26002b90ff6b5
#
_cell.length_a   1.000
_cell.length_b   1.000
_cell.length_c   1.000
_cell.angle_alpha   90.00
_cell.angle_beta   90.00
_cell.angle_gamma   90.00
#
_symmetry.space_group_name_H-M   'P 1'
#
loop_
_entity.id
_entity.type
_entity.pdbx_description
1 polymer ?
#
loop_
_entity_poly.entity_id
_entity_poly.type
_entity_poly.pdbx_seq_one_letter_code
_entity_poly.pdbx_strand_id
1 'polypeptide(L)'
;MEWNVLRYDINQRKIVNFNIFNSVRFSEYVAEMRNQVWDSIDKFIEKLNDNLMYCFWSKAEYEIVEMTWKEDGMYGTAIKEITSWLLKAQKYVENEQQAHVIDLLIKYYRTGDLSDFDRYSIAWVKQQEGMVDFINGFIEVYGDPLGLKGTWEGLVEFKDMEATRRTQAISQNAQWFEDHSPVAPQFKKAEVKGVTAHVICAAMLGGDEYPASAIGINLPNANWIRETHGSKSVTIGNLTEAYNKAAHGNGFQDEFVVDQETLDLINRYGDVTDDLHTDLHECLGHGSGQLLPGVDPDALKAYGNTIEEARADLFGLYYVADHKLVELGLTPDDEAYKAQYYSYLMNGLLTQAIRIKEGDKIEEAHMRNRALIANWVLEHYSQAVQLVKKDGKTYVQITDYPALRHAFADLLAEIQRIKSEGDFDAARILVEKYAVNLNPELHHEILERYKKLNLAPYKGFINPWMKLEYDEEGNVTKVFLDYTESYEHQMLRYSDEYGTL
;
A
#
# COMPACT_ATOMS: atom_id res chain seq x y z
N MET A 1 -2.36 -18.11 7.37
CA MET A 1 -2.90 -18.95 8.46
C MET A 1 -3.61 -18.00 9.41
N GLU A 2 -4.92 -17.94 9.29
CA GLU A 2 -5.71 -16.97 10.06
C GLU A 2 -6.09 -17.58 11.38
N TRP A 3 -5.78 -16.90 12.47
CA TRP A 3 -6.02 -17.38 13.82
C TRP A 3 -7.24 -16.67 14.40
N ASN A 4 -8.09 -17.41 15.07
CA ASN A 4 -9.26 -16.86 15.77
C ASN A 4 -9.01 -16.82 17.26
N VAL A 5 -9.27 -15.68 17.89
CA VAL A 5 -9.14 -15.51 19.34
C VAL A 5 -10.46 -15.86 20.02
N LEU A 6 -10.35 -16.76 20.98
CA LEU A 6 -11.40 -17.03 21.94
C LEU A 6 -11.45 -15.86 22.95
N ARG A 7 -12.50 -15.06 22.93
CA ARG A 7 -12.77 -14.09 23.98
C ARG A 7 -13.81 -14.64 24.92
N TYR A 8 -13.42 -14.83 26.17
CA TYR A 8 -14.36 -15.23 27.22
C TYR A 8 -15.08 -14.00 27.79
N ASP A 9 -16.41 -13.96 27.69
CA ASP A 9 -17.22 -12.95 28.36
C ASP A 9 -17.53 -13.38 29.80
N ILE A 10 -16.83 -12.73 30.73
CA ILE A 10 -16.96 -13.00 32.18
C ILE A 10 -18.40 -12.77 32.69
N ASN A 11 -19.13 -11.84 32.08
CA ASN A 11 -20.50 -11.50 32.53
C ASN A 11 -21.53 -12.49 32.03
N GLN A 12 -21.35 -13.05 30.85
CA GLN A 12 -22.23 -14.02 30.22
C GLN A 12 -21.80 -15.46 30.45
N ARG A 13 -20.64 -15.71 31.04
CA ARG A 13 -20.00 -17.03 31.20
C ARG A 13 -19.96 -17.85 29.91
N LYS A 14 -19.72 -17.18 28.79
CA LYS A 14 -19.66 -17.77 27.45
C LYS A 14 -18.41 -17.35 26.75
N ILE A 15 -17.88 -18.24 25.92
CA ILE A 15 -16.85 -17.85 24.94
C ILE A 15 -17.59 -17.16 23.81
N VAL A 16 -17.35 -15.86 23.65
CA VAL A 16 -17.91 -15.04 22.58
C VAL A 16 -16.80 -14.69 21.60
N ASN A 17 -17.10 -14.83 20.31
CA ASN A 17 -16.22 -14.60 19.16
C ASN A 17 -15.27 -15.76 18.86
N PHE A 18 -15.75 -16.64 18.03
CA PHE A 18 -14.95 -17.58 17.28
C PHE A 18 -15.19 -17.29 15.79
N ASN A 19 -14.24 -16.62 15.14
CA ASN A 19 -14.29 -16.47 13.69
C ASN A 19 -13.67 -17.71 13.05
N ILE A 20 -14.48 -18.53 12.43
CA ILE A 20 -14.02 -19.67 11.62
C ILE A 20 -14.22 -19.30 10.16
N PHE A 21 -13.12 -19.27 9.44
CA PHE A 21 -13.13 -19.17 7.99
C PHE A 21 -13.47 -20.54 7.40
N ASN A 22 -14.55 -20.62 6.65
CA ASN A 22 -15.02 -21.85 6.03
C ASN A 22 -14.28 -22.13 4.72
N SER A 23 -13.23 -22.97 4.75
CA SER A 23 -12.82 -23.70 3.55
C SER A 23 -12.99 -25.22 3.79
N VAL A 24 -13.29 -25.98 2.76
CA VAL A 24 -13.49 -27.45 2.83
C VAL A 24 -12.28 -28.20 3.42
N ARG A 25 -11.08 -27.68 3.27
CA ARG A 25 -9.86 -28.17 3.95
C ARG A 25 -9.78 -27.78 5.43
N PHE A 26 -10.53 -26.77 5.83
CA PHE A 26 -10.53 -26.26 7.18
C PHE A 26 -11.40 -27.09 8.10
N SER A 27 -12.48 -27.72 7.60
CA SER A 27 -13.36 -28.58 8.42
C SER A 27 -12.65 -29.80 9.01
N GLU A 28 -11.72 -30.42 8.28
CA GLU A 28 -10.90 -31.54 8.79
C GLU A 28 -9.84 -31.06 9.78
N TYR A 29 -9.18 -29.94 9.50
CA TYR A 29 -8.19 -29.33 10.38
C TYR A 29 -8.81 -28.74 11.65
N VAL A 30 -10.00 -28.17 11.56
CA VAL A 30 -10.78 -27.67 12.72
C VAL A 30 -11.22 -28.81 13.64
N ALA A 31 -11.58 -29.97 13.09
CA ALA A 31 -11.93 -31.13 13.92
C ALA A 31 -10.72 -31.62 14.74
N GLU A 32 -9.52 -31.58 14.17
CA GLU A 32 -8.29 -31.98 14.85
C GLU A 32 -7.79 -30.89 15.84
N MET A 33 -7.84 -29.62 15.44
CA MET A 33 -7.54 -28.48 16.31
C MET A 33 -8.55 -28.32 17.44
N ARG A 34 -9.82 -28.60 17.20
CA ARG A 34 -10.89 -28.57 18.19
C ARG A 34 -10.56 -29.44 19.39
N ASN A 35 -10.08 -30.67 19.18
CA ASN A 35 -9.70 -31.57 20.26
C ASN A 35 -8.45 -31.07 21.00
N GLN A 36 -7.44 -30.55 20.28
CA GLN A 36 -6.22 -29.99 20.89
C GLN A 36 -6.48 -28.70 21.68
N VAL A 37 -7.36 -27.84 21.19
CA VAL A 37 -7.74 -26.60 21.87
C VAL A 37 -8.56 -26.90 23.13
N TRP A 38 -9.48 -27.86 23.08
CA TRP A 38 -10.25 -28.27 24.26
C TRP A 38 -9.36 -28.89 25.32
N ASP A 39 -8.45 -29.79 24.96
CA ASP A 39 -7.48 -30.34 25.90
C ASP A 39 -6.56 -29.27 26.52
N SER A 40 -6.24 -28.23 25.75
CA SER A 40 -5.43 -27.11 26.23
C SER A 40 -6.21 -26.16 27.13
N ILE A 41 -7.51 -25.93 26.82
CA ILE A 41 -8.42 -25.12 27.65
C ILE A 41 -8.72 -25.84 28.96
N ASP A 42 -9.00 -27.13 28.91
CA ASP A 42 -9.24 -27.93 30.12
C ASP A 42 -8.00 -27.95 31.03
N LYS A 43 -6.80 -28.15 30.49
CA LYS A 43 -5.54 -28.05 31.23
C LYS A 43 -5.24 -26.63 31.74
N PHE A 44 -5.67 -25.60 31.03
CA PHE A 44 -5.52 -24.20 31.48
C PHE A 44 -6.52 -23.88 32.60
N ILE A 45 -7.76 -24.39 32.49
CA ILE A 45 -8.80 -24.27 33.53
C ILE A 45 -8.39 -25.05 34.78
N GLU A 46 -7.86 -26.26 34.64
CA GLU A 46 -7.30 -27.02 35.76
C GLU A 46 -6.16 -26.26 36.46
N LYS A 47 -5.21 -25.70 35.70
CA LYS A 47 -4.14 -24.87 36.25
C LYS A 47 -4.62 -23.57 36.92
N LEU A 48 -5.69 -22.94 36.39
CA LEU A 48 -6.33 -21.79 37.02
C LEU A 48 -7.04 -22.19 38.32
N ASN A 49 -7.70 -23.34 38.36
CA ASN A 49 -8.33 -23.87 39.59
C ASN A 49 -7.28 -24.21 40.67
N ASP A 50 -6.09 -24.66 40.32
CA ASP A 50 -5.00 -24.96 41.24
C ASP A 50 -4.28 -23.71 41.80
N ASN A 51 -4.33 -22.56 41.10
CA ASN A 51 -3.51 -21.39 41.42
C ASN A 51 -4.30 -20.11 41.77
N LEU A 52 -5.59 -20.02 41.56
CA LEU A 52 -6.41 -18.85 41.83
C LEU A 52 -7.69 -19.17 42.58
N MET A 53 -7.57 -18.97 43.88
CA MET A 53 -8.72 -18.69 44.79
C MET A 53 -10.09 -19.13 44.35
N TYR A 54 -10.48 -20.19 44.88
CA TYR A 54 -11.77 -20.73 45.34
C TYR A 54 -13.04 -19.87 45.17
N CYS A 55 -13.27 -19.15 44.15
CA CYS A 55 -14.51 -18.40 44.20
C CYS A 55 -15.48 -18.48 43.02
N PHE A 56 -15.20 -18.99 41.87
CA PHE A 56 -16.21 -18.76 40.80
C PHE A 56 -16.34 -19.79 39.64
N TRP A 57 -15.82 -21.02 39.75
CA TRP A 57 -15.97 -21.99 38.66
C TRP A 57 -16.74 -23.25 39.07
N SER A 58 -18.07 -23.16 39.14
CA SER A 58 -18.89 -24.35 38.95
C SER A 58 -18.84 -24.72 37.46
N LYS A 59 -18.87 -26.04 37.13
CA LYS A 59 -18.94 -26.53 35.74
C LYS A 59 -19.79 -25.64 34.86
N ALA A 60 -19.18 -24.76 34.09
CA ALA A 60 -19.87 -23.96 33.11
C ALA A 60 -20.04 -24.81 31.84
N GLU A 61 -21.28 -24.94 31.38
CA GLU A 61 -21.54 -25.43 30.04
C GLU A 61 -21.06 -24.36 29.06
N TYR A 62 -20.08 -24.70 28.23
CA TYR A 62 -19.56 -23.83 27.20
C TYR A 62 -20.33 -24.12 25.91
N GLU A 63 -20.88 -23.08 25.33
CA GLU A 63 -21.43 -23.11 23.98
C GLU A 63 -20.49 -22.44 23.04
N ILE A 64 -20.03 -23.13 21.97
CA ILE A 64 -19.30 -22.51 20.89
C ILE A 64 -20.31 -21.81 20.00
N VAL A 65 -20.17 -20.48 19.91
CA VAL A 65 -20.99 -19.66 19.02
C VAL A 65 -20.14 -19.23 17.86
N GLU A 66 -20.50 -19.67 16.66
CA GLU A 66 -19.91 -19.16 15.42
C GLU A 66 -20.52 -17.80 15.11
N MET A 67 -19.64 -16.78 14.95
CA MET A 67 -20.05 -15.42 14.58
C MET A 67 -19.54 -15.14 13.18
N THR A 68 -20.40 -15.29 12.20
CA THR A 68 -20.08 -15.05 10.79
C THR A 68 -20.52 -13.65 10.36
N TRP A 69 -19.74 -12.97 9.57
CA TRP A 69 -20.08 -11.67 8.96
C TRP A 69 -21.00 -11.89 7.76
N LYS A 70 -22.29 -11.75 7.98
CA LYS A 70 -23.34 -11.93 6.97
C LYS A 70 -24.62 -11.22 7.39
N GLU A 71 -25.59 -11.13 6.48
CA GLU A 71 -26.86 -10.41 6.68
C GLU A 71 -27.62 -10.79 7.95
N ASP A 72 -27.56 -12.03 8.39
CA ASP A 72 -28.21 -12.54 9.61
C ASP A 72 -27.21 -12.94 10.70
N GLY A 73 -25.97 -12.47 10.59
CA GLY A 73 -24.87 -12.73 11.52
C GLY A 73 -24.33 -11.49 12.19
N MET A 74 -23.03 -11.50 12.48
CA MET A 74 -22.30 -10.37 13.03
C MET A 74 -22.32 -9.20 12.04
N TYR A 75 -22.57 -7.99 12.51
CA TYR A 75 -22.77 -6.78 11.69
C TYR A 75 -23.96 -6.88 10.70
N GLY A 76 -24.91 -7.78 10.95
CA GLY A 76 -25.99 -8.10 10.02
C GLY A 76 -26.82 -6.90 9.57
N THR A 77 -27.08 -5.92 10.44
CA THR A 77 -27.78 -4.67 10.06
C THR A 77 -27.02 -3.88 9.01
N ALA A 78 -25.73 -3.63 9.26
CA ALA A 78 -24.86 -2.93 8.32
C ALA A 78 -24.72 -3.68 6.98
N ILE A 79 -24.52 -5.00 7.05
CA ILE A 79 -24.39 -5.85 5.87
C ILE A 79 -25.67 -5.87 5.03
N LYS A 80 -26.85 -5.83 5.63
CA LYS A 80 -28.12 -5.69 4.90
C LYS A 80 -28.22 -4.38 4.13
N GLU A 81 -27.79 -3.29 4.76
CA GLU A 81 -27.75 -1.99 4.07
C GLU A 81 -26.74 -2.02 2.90
N ILE A 82 -25.53 -2.55 3.12
CA ILE A 82 -24.54 -2.73 2.04
C ILE A 82 -25.14 -3.54 0.88
N THR A 83 -25.75 -4.69 1.18
CA THR A 83 -26.40 -5.54 0.16
C THR A 83 -27.53 -4.81 -0.57
N SER A 84 -28.32 -4.02 0.14
CA SER A 84 -29.40 -3.20 -0.44
C SER A 84 -28.85 -2.18 -1.44
N TRP A 85 -27.75 -1.50 -1.11
CA TRP A 85 -27.10 -0.55 -1.99
C TRP A 85 -26.41 -1.22 -3.17
N LEU A 86 -25.75 -2.36 -2.99
CA LEU A 86 -25.16 -3.15 -4.08
C LEU A 86 -26.23 -3.60 -5.09
N LEU A 87 -27.42 -4.01 -4.64
CA LEU A 87 -28.56 -4.34 -5.52
C LEU A 87 -29.06 -3.13 -6.32
N LYS A 88 -28.98 -1.92 -5.75
CA LYS A 88 -29.30 -0.69 -6.48
C LYS A 88 -28.20 -0.38 -7.51
N ALA A 89 -26.93 -0.51 -7.12
CA ALA A 89 -25.78 -0.27 -7.99
C ALA A 89 -25.77 -1.17 -9.23
N GLN A 90 -26.26 -2.41 -9.13
CA GLN A 90 -26.38 -3.32 -10.26
C GLN A 90 -27.18 -2.75 -11.45
N LYS A 91 -28.04 -1.78 -11.22
CA LYS A 91 -28.84 -1.13 -12.29
C LYS A 91 -28.02 -0.16 -13.12
N TYR A 92 -26.83 0.21 -12.65
CA TYR A 92 -25.96 1.24 -13.24
C TYR A 92 -24.62 0.69 -13.67
N VAL A 93 -24.44 -0.63 -13.70
CA VAL A 93 -23.20 -1.26 -14.14
C VAL A 93 -22.87 -0.91 -15.58
N GLU A 94 -21.58 -0.77 -15.86
CA GLU A 94 -21.09 -0.41 -17.19
C GLU A 94 -21.04 -1.61 -18.15
N ASN A 95 -20.97 -2.83 -17.61
CA ASN A 95 -20.87 -4.07 -18.37
C ASN A 95 -21.34 -5.29 -17.56
N GLU A 96 -21.53 -6.44 -18.25
CA GLU A 96 -21.97 -7.70 -17.62
C GLU A 96 -20.96 -8.28 -16.63
N GLN A 97 -19.66 -8.02 -16.83
CA GLN A 97 -18.62 -8.52 -15.95
C GLN A 97 -18.66 -7.80 -14.61
N GLN A 98 -18.89 -6.48 -14.61
CA GLN A 98 -19.09 -5.69 -13.38
C GLN A 98 -20.37 -6.14 -12.63
N ALA A 99 -21.46 -6.41 -13.38
CA ALA A 99 -22.67 -6.97 -12.78
C ALA A 99 -22.38 -8.30 -12.07
N HIS A 100 -21.61 -9.18 -12.71
CA HIS A 100 -21.22 -10.47 -12.13
C HIS A 100 -20.35 -10.33 -10.86
N VAL A 101 -19.43 -9.37 -10.84
CA VAL A 101 -18.62 -9.06 -9.64
C VAL A 101 -19.53 -8.66 -8.47
N ILE A 102 -20.50 -7.77 -8.72
CA ILE A 102 -21.46 -7.33 -7.68
C ILE A 102 -22.34 -8.51 -7.20
N ASP A 103 -22.79 -9.38 -8.12
CA ASP A 103 -23.57 -10.58 -7.75
C ASP A 103 -22.80 -11.50 -6.78
N LEU A 104 -21.52 -11.72 -7.06
CA LEU A 104 -20.67 -12.56 -6.20
C LEU A 104 -20.43 -11.92 -4.83
N LEU A 105 -20.25 -10.60 -4.77
CA LEU A 105 -20.11 -9.87 -3.52
C LEU A 105 -21.40 -9.92 -2.69
N ILE A 106 -22.55 -9.70 -3.31
CA ILE A 106 -23.88 -9.85 -2.65
C ILE A 106 -24.04 -11.26 -2.11
N LYS A 107 -23.65 -12.27 -2.89
CA LYS A 107 -23.70 -13.67 -2.45
C LYS A 107 -22.86 -13.89 -1.22
N TYR A 108 -21.60 -13.39 -1.21
CA TYR A 108 -20.72 -13.46 -0.04
C TYR A 108 -21.37 -12.84 1.20
N TYR A 109 -21.91 -11.64 1.10
CA TYR A 109 -22.56 -10.97 2.23
C TYR A 109 -23.80 -11.71 2.76
N ARG A 110 -24.48 -12.48 1.92
CA ARG A 110 -25.62 -13.31 2.34
C ARG A 110 -25.20 -14.62 2.98
N THR A 111 -24.15 -15.24 2.48
CA THR A 111 -23.71 -16.55 2.95
C THR A 111 -22.68 -16.48 4.05
N GLY A 112 -21.81 -15.47 4.04
CA GLY A 112 -20.62 -15.40 4.87
C GLY A 112 -19.55 -16.44 4.49
N ASP A 113 -19.70 -17.13 3.36
CA ASP A 113 -18.79 -18.17 2.91
C ASP A 113 -17.58 -17.53 2.20
N LEU A 114 -16.38 -17.74 2.74
CA LEU A 114 -15.14 -17.21 2.16
C LEU A 114 -14.86 -17.75 0.76
N SER A 115 -15.37 -18.93 0.41
CA SER A 115 -15.26 -19.42 -0.97
C SER A 115 -16.05 -18.55 -1.96
N ASP A 116 -17.09 -17.87 -1.51
CA ASP A 116 -17.81 -16.88 -2.32
C ASP A 116 -17.02 -15.58 -2.42
N PHE A 117 -16.28 -15.17 -1.36
CA PHE A 117 -15.36 -14.05 -1.40
C PHE A 117 -14.16 -14.31 -2.31
N ASP A 118 -13.61 -15.54 -2.31
CA ASP A 118 -12.57 -15.93 -3.26
C ASP A 118 -13.06 -15.83 -4.72
N ARG A 119 -14.30 -16.26 -5.00
CA ARG A 119 -14.88 -16.13 -6.35
C ARG A 119 -15.07 -14.67 -6.75
N TYR A 120 -15.54 -13.84 -5.82
CA TYR A 120 -15.63 -12.40 -6.00
C TYR A 120 -14.25 -11.82 -6.33
N SER A 121 -13.23 -12.12 -5.52
CA SER A 121 -11.86 -11.62 -5.71
C SER A 121 -11.29 -12.02 -7.06
N ILE A 122 -11.48 -13.28 -7.49
CA ILE A 122 -11.04 -13.77 -8.81
C ILE A 122 -11.76 -13.04 -9.95
N ALA A 123 -13.07 -12.82 -9.83
CA ALA A 123 -13.85 -12.11 -10.84
C ALA A 123 -13.45 -10.63 -10.89
N TRP A 124 -13.23 -9.99 -9.75
CA TRP A 124 -12.79 -8.60 -9.65
C TRP A 124 -11.39 -8.38 -10.27
N VAL A 125 -10.43 -9.28 -10.00
CA VAL A 125 -9.09 -9.20 -10.64
C VAL A 125 -9.18 -9.27 -12.16
N LYS A 126 -10.11 -10.05 -12.71
CA LYS A 126 -10.29 -10.21 -14.15
C LYS A 126 -11.06 -9.07 -14.81
N GLN A 127 -11.83 -8.32 -14.02
CA GLN A 127 -12.60 -7.18 -14.52
C GLN A 127 -11.66 -5.99 -14.69
N GLN A 128 -11.32 -5.67 -15.95
CA GLN A 128 -10.38 -4.60 -16.31
C GLN A 128 -11.06 -3.46 -17.08
N GLU A 129 -12.27 -3.70 -17.60
CA GLU A 129 -13.02 -2.74 -18.39
C GLU A 129 -13.94 -1.88 -17.52
N GLY A 130 -14.32 -0.71 -18.05
CA GLY A 130 -15.14 0.27 -17.36
C GLY A 130 -14.34 1.42 -16.77
N MET A 131 -15.04 2.51 -16.47
CA MET A 131 -14.49 3.73 -15.87
C MET A 131 -14.52 3.69 -14.36
N VAL A 132 -15.55 3.07 -13.79
CA VAL A 132 -15.79 3.00 -12.34
C VAL A 132 -15.43 1.60 -11.84
N ASP A 133 -14.69 1.54 -10.74
CA ASP A 133 -14.42 0.30 -10.02
C ASP A 133 -14.63 0.51 -8.52
N PHE A 134 -14.55 -0.56 -7.76
CA PHE A 134 -14.74 -0.49 -6.32
C PHE A 134 -14.00 -1.60 -5.59
N ILE A 135 -13.61 -1.30 -4.36
CA ILE A 135 -13.15 -2.27 -3.37
C ILE A 135 -14.19 -2.29 -2.27
N ASN A 136 -14.59 -3.47 -1.82
CA ASN A 136 -15.59 -3.58 -0.77
C ASN A 136 -15.49 -4.94 -0.08
N GLY A 137 -15.28 -4.93 1.24
CA GLY A 137 -15.21 -6.17 2.00
C GLY A 137 -14.52 -6.04 3.34
N PHE A 138 -14.44 -7.14 4.07
CA PHE A 138 -13.64 -7.28 5.29
C PHE A 138 -12.22 -7.70 4.90
N ILE A 139 -11.41 -6.76 4.44
CA ILE A 139 -10.16 -7.01 3.73
C ILE A 139 -8.95 -6.55 4.54
N GLU A 140 -9.08 -5.39 5.24
CA GLU A 140 -7.97 -4.71 5.87
C GLU A 140 -7.48 -5.46 7.12
N VAL A 141 -6.17 -5.65 7.22
CA VAL A 141 -5.51 -6.40 8.30
C VAL A 141 -4.48 -5.59 9.08
N TYR A 142 -4.14 -4.37 8.66
CA TYR A 142 -3.15 -3.54 9.35
C TYR A 142 -3.60 -3.10 10.74
N GLY A 143 -4.89 -2.84 10.93
CA GLY A 143 -5.50 -2.57 12.24
C GLY A 143 -5.71 -3.81 13.11
N ASP A 144 -5.36 -4.99 12.60
CA ASP A 144 -5.46 -6.27 13.30
C ASP A 144 -4.11 -7.00 13.34
N PRO A 145 -3.20 -6.60 14.24
CA PRO A 145 -1.84 -7.13 14.29
C PRO A 145 -1.75 -8.63 14.60
N LEU A 146 -2.86 -9.24 15.05
CA LEU A 146 -2.93 -10.68 15.30
C LEU A 146 -3.51 -11.44 14.11
N GLY A 147 -3.97 -10.77 13.06
CA GLY A 147 -4.58 -11.38 11.88
C GLY A 147 -5.84 -12.19 12.18
N LEU A 148 -6.63 -11.77 13.18
CA LEU A 148 -7.75 -12.54 13.71
C LEU A 148 -9.09 -12.19 13.07
N LYS A 149 -9.20 -10.98 12.55
CA LYS A 149 -10.40 -10.48 11.86
C LYS A 149 -10.00 -9.37 10.91
N GLY A 150 -10.45 -9.39 9.66
CA GLY A 150 -10.35 -8.23 8.78
C GLY A 150 -11.27 -7.11 9.27
N THR A 151 -10.89 -5.86 9.07
CA THR A 151 -11.79 -4.72 9.18
C THR A 151 -12.43 -4.44 7.82
N TRP A 152 -13.60 -3.80 7.85
CA TRP A 152 -14.33 -3.50 6.63
C TRP A 152 -13.74 -2.23 5.99
N GLU A 153 -13.54 -2.30 4.69
CA GLU A 153 -13.16 -1.17 3.86
C GLU A 153 -14.06 -1.06 2.63
N GLY A 154 -14.25 0.16 2.18
CA GLY A 154 -14.97 0.47 0.96
C GLY A 154 -14.32 1.64 0.25
N LEU A 155 -14.01 1.44 -1.02
CA LEU A 155 -13.47 2.45 -1.92
C LEU A 155 -14.31 2.41 -3.19
N VAL A 156 -14.84 3.54 -3.62
CA VAL A 156 -15.38 3.75 -4.97
C VAL A 156 -14.40 4.63 -5.72
N GLU A 157 -14.03 4.20 -6.90
CA GLU A 157 -12.98 4.80 -7.68
C GLU A 157 -13.35 4.92 -9.16
N PHE A 158 -12.71 5.86 -9.83
CA PHE A 158 -12.78 5.95 -11.29
C PHE A 158 -11.39 6.16 -11.88
N LYS A 159 -11.18 5.63 -13.09
CA LYS A 159 -9.87 5.69 -13.74
C LYS A 159 -9.43 7.11 -14.02
N ASP A 160 -8.20 7.43 -13.64
CA ASP A 160 -7.50 8.58 -14.18
C ASP A 160 -7.01 8.24 -15.58
N MET A 161 -7.63 8.86 -16.59
CA MET A 161 -7.34 8.54 -17.98
C MET A 161 -6.00 9.05 -18.46
N GLU A 162 -5.47 10.11 -17.87
CA GLU A 162 -4.14 10.64 -18.20
C GLU A 162 -3.05 9.74 -17.61
N ALA A 163 -3.14 9.46 -16.32
CA ALA A 163 -2.23 8.54 -15.65
C ALA A 163 -2.34 7.11 -16.20
N THR A 164 -3.55 6.65 -16.56
CA THR A 164 -3.73 5.35 -17.23
C THR A 164 -3.00 5.26 -18.56
N ARG A 165 -2.99 6.33 -19.39
CA ARG A 165 -2.19 6.35 -20.63
C ARG A 165 -0.70 6.28 -20.34
N ARG A 166 -0.24 6.96 -19.28
CA ARG A 166 1.16 6.95 -18.84
C ARG A 166 1.60 5.53 -18.44
N THR A 167 0.85 4.88 -17.55
CA THR A 167 1.15 3.51 -17.11
C THR A 167 1.04 2.49 -18.24
N GLN A 168 0.09 2.66 -19.16
CA GLN A 168 -0.01 1.82 -20.36
C GLN A 168 1.19 1.96 -21.28
N ALA A 169 1.69 3.19 -21.51
CA ALA A 169 2.89 3.40 -22.31
C ALA A 169 4.13 2.72 -21.70
N ILE A 170 4.27 2.76 -20.38
CA ILE A 170 5.32 2.05 -19.66
C ILE A 170 5.15 0.54 -19.81
N SER A 171 3.97 0.00 -19.52
CA SER A 171 3.69 -1.44 -19.57
C SER A 171 3.86 -2.05 -20.96
N GLN A 172 3.46 -1.33 -22.01
CA GLN A 172 3.64 -1.75 -23.41
C GLN A 172 5.13 -1.80 -23.81
N ASN A 173 5.98 -1.07 -23.13
CA ASN A 173 7.43 -1.09 -23.33
C ASN A 173 8.18 -1.90 -22.27
N ALA A 174 7.50 -2.66 -21.41
CA ALA A 174 8.11 -3.36 -20.28
C ALA A 174 9.26 -4.29 -20.70
N GLN A 175 9.13 -5.01 -21.83
CA GLN A 175 10.20 -5.85 -22.34
C GLN A 175 11.43 -5.02 -22.75
N TRP A 176 11.21 -3.86 -23.39
CA TRP A 176 12.33 -2.98 -23.75
C TRP A 176 13.11 -2.53 -22.50
N PHE A 177 12.38 -2.14 -21.44
CA PHE A 177 13.02 -1.74 -20.18
C PHE A 177 13.75 -2.91 -19.51
N GLU A 178 13.19 -4.12 -19.51
CA GLU A 178 13.86 -5.30 -18.98
C GLU A 178 15.17 -5.58 -19.72
N ASP A 179 15.13 -5.57 -21.06
CA ASP A 179 16.29 -5.88 -21.91
C ASP A 179 17.42 -4.85 -21.77
N HIS A 180 17.08 -3.58 -21.52
CA HIS A 180 18.03 -2.48 -21.37
C HIS A 180 18.45 -2.19 -19.92
N SER A 181 17.90 -2.94 -18.96
CA SER A 181 18.25 -2.76 -17.55
C SER A 181 19.74 -3.08 -17.30
N PRO A 182 20.37 -2.48 -16.27
CA PRO A 182 21.76 -2.75 -15.92
C PRO A 182 21.96 -4.10 -15.23
N VAL A 183 20.91 -4.91 -15.17
CA VAL A 183 20.87 -6.23 -14.53
C VAL A 183 21.56 -7.25 -15.41
N ALA A 184 22.29 -8.20 -14.79
CA ALA A 184 22.97 -9.28 -15.52
C ALA A 184 21.97 -10.17 -16.28
N PRO A 185 22.30 -10.66 -17.50
CA PRO A 185 21.36 -11.35 -18.39
C PRO A 185 20.63 -12.55 -17.76
N GLN A 186 21.30 -13.31 -16.89
CA GLN A 186 20.71 -14.48 -16.24
C GLN A 186 19.60 -14.13 -15.22
N PHE A 187 19.54 -12.89 -14.78
CA PHE A 187 18.53 -12.40 -13.84
C PHE A 187 17.38 -11.64 -14.52
N LYS A 188 17.46 -11.44 -15.83
CA LYS A 188 16.40 -10.82 -16.63
C LYS A 188 15.32 -11.83 -16.99
N LYS A 189 14.07 -11.39 -17.01
CA LYS A 189 12.95 -12.18 -17.54
C LYS A 189 13.05 -12.27 -19.06
N ALA A 190 12.93 -13.49 -19.59
CA ALA A 190 12.86 -13.70 -21.04
C ALA A 190 11.61 -13.10 -21.66
N GLU A 191 10.51 -13.06 -20.91
CA GLU A 191 9.23 -12.47 -21.28
C GLU A 191 8.64 -11.73 -20.09
N VAL A 192 8.53 -10.41 -20.20
CA VAL A 192 7.86 -9.57 -19.20
C VAL A 192 6.39 -9.48 -19.55
N LYS A 193 5.54 -10.03 -18.69
CA LYS A 193 4.11 -9.76 -18.74
C LYS A 193 3.89 -8.40 -18.07
N GLY A 194 3.46 -7.42 -18.85
CA GLY A 194 3.21 -6.08 -18.32
C GLY A 194 2.27 -6.15 -17.11
N VAL A 195 2.67 -5.51 -16.03
CA VAL A 195 1.79 -5.32 -14.87
C VAL A 195 0.82 -4.20 -15.25
N THR A 196 -0.48 -4.46 -15.13
CA THR A 196 -1.49 -3.42 -15.30
C THR A 196 -1.64 -2.70 -13.97
N ALA A 197 -0.92 -1.60 -13.80
CA ALA A 197 -1.18 -0.66 -12.72
C ALA A 197 -2.28 0.31 -13.16
N HIS A 198 -3.30 0.47 -12.33
CA HIS A 198 -4.37 1.44 -12.55
C HIS A 198 -4.14 2.63 -11.63
N VAL A 199 -3.95 3.82 -12.22
CA VAL A 199 -4.08 5.05 -11.46
C VAL A 199 -5.54 5.46 -11.45
N ILE A 200 -6.06 5.69 -10.26
CA ILE A 200 -7.46 5.99 -10.03
C ILE A 200 -7.63 7.28 -9.23
N CYS A 201 -8.80 7.85 -9.34
CA CYS A 201 -9.27 8.87 -8.42
C CYS A 201 -10.26 8.23 -7.44
N ALA A 202 -9.93 8.27 -6.15
CA ALA A 202 -10.87 7.89 -5.11
C ALA A 202 -12.02 8.88 -5.10
N ALA A 203 -13.23 8.37 -5.37
CA ALA A 203 -14.45 9.16 -5.33
C ALA A 203 -15.12 9.10 -3.96
N MET A 204 -15.01 7.97 -3.26
CA MET A 204 -15.60 7.76 -1.95
C MET A 204 -14.79 6.74 -1.17
N LEU A 205 -14.56 7.02 0.10
CA LEU A 205 -13.89 6.15 1.06
C LEU A 205 -14.82 5.78 2.19
N GLY A 206 -14.69 4.58 2.72
CA GLY A 206 -15.50 4.11 3.85
C GLY A 206 -14.76 3.06 4.69
N GLY A 207 -15.15 2.90 5.94
CA GLY A 207 -14.49 1.98 6.87
C GLY A 207 -13.04 2.39 7.13
N ASP A 208 -12.12 1.44 7.07
CA ASP A 208 -10.70 1.69 7.34
C ASP A 208 -10.00 2.61 6.32
N GLU A 209 -10.59 2.77 5.13
CA GLU A 209 -10.08 3.70 4.13
C GLU A 209 -10.40 5.17 4.43
N TYR A 210 -11.30 5.46 5.38
CA TYR A 210 -11.72 6.82 5.69
C TYR A 210 -11.25 7.25 7.10
N PRO A 211 -10.72 8.47 7.29
CA PRO A 211 -10.57 9.60 6.35
C PRO A 211 -9.23 9.62 5.60
N ALA A 212 -8.40 8.61 5.78
CA ALA A 212 -7.09 8.49 5.14
C ALA A 212 -6.90 7.08 4.64
N SER A 213 -6.46 6.96 3.40
CA SER A 213 -6.21 5.71 2.70
C SER A 213 -4.72 5.48 2.45
N ALA A 214 -4.35 4.27 2.09
CA ALA A 214 -3.06 3.97 1.49
C ALA A 214 -2.93 4.65 0.12
N ILE A 215 -1.72 5.04 -0.27
CA ILE A 215 -1.46 5.62 -1.60
C ILE A 215 -1.63 4.55 -2.69
N GLY A 216 -1.27 3.31 -2.38
CA GLY A 216 -1.37 2.17 -3.28
C GLY A 216 -2.01 0.98 -2.60
N ILE A 217 -2.82 0.25 -3.36
CA ILE A 217 -3.54 -0.94 -2.90
C ILE A 217 -3.26 -2.07 -3.88
N ASN A 218 -2.91 -3.25 -3.37
CA ASN A 218 -2.71 -4.45 -4.20
C ASN A 218 -3.53 -5.61 -3.64
N LEU A 219 -4.58 -5.98 -4.34
CA LEU A 219 -5.53 -7.01 -3.91
C LEU A 219 -5.69 -8.14 -4.97
N PRO A 220 -6.16 -9.31 -4.55
CA PRO A 220 -6.55 -9.74 -3.20
C PRO A 220 -5.35 -10.09 -2.31
N ASN A 221 -5.56 -10.14 -0.99
CA ASN A 221 -4.55 -10.56 -0.02
C ASN A 221 -4.27 -12.08 -0.02
N ALA A 222 -5.10 -12.87 -0.69
CA ALA A 222 -4.93 -14.31 -0.80
C ALA A 222 -3.79 -14.70 -1.76
N ASN A 223 -2.65 -15.17 -1.24
CA ASN A 223 -1.47 -15.52 -2.03
C ASN A 223 -1.77 -16.50 -3.16
N TRP A 224 -2.57 -17.54 -2.91
CA TRP A 224 -2.92 -18.52 -3.92
C TRP A 224 -3.70 -17.93 -5.11
N ILE A 225 -4.54 -16.89 -4.87
CA ILE A 225 -5.24 -16.19 -5.96
C ILE A 225 -4.22 -15.36 -6.75
N ARG A 226 -3.31 -14.64 -6.07
CA ARG A 226 -2.24 -13.89 -6.73
C ARG A 226 -1.39 -14.78 -7.64
N GLU A 227 -1.01 -15.93 -7.18
CA GLU A 227 -0.19 -16.89 -7.94
C GLU A 227 -0.92 -17.48 -9.16
N THR A 228 -2.22 -17.75 -9.03
CA THR A 228 -2.97 -18.48 -10.07
C THR A 228 -3.80 -17.60 -10.98
N HIS A 229 -4.27 -16.46 -10.48
CA HIS A 229 -5.18 -15.55 -11.19
C HIS A 229 -4.63 -14.13 -11.32
N GLY A 230 -3.54 -13.80 -10.63
CA GLY A 230 -2.96 -12.46 -10.61
C GLY A 230 -3.53 -11.58 -9.49
N SER A 231 -3.13 -10.31 -9.54
CA SER A 231 -3.60 -9.26 -8.63
C SER A 231 -3.91 -7.99 -9.41
N LYS A 232 -4.68 -7.11 -8.81
CA LYS A 232 -4.95 -5.77 -9.33
C LYS A 232 -4.29 -4.76 -8.38
N SER A 233 -3.39 -3.95 -8.93
CA SER A 233 -2.78 -2.82 -8.22
C SER A 233 -3.48 -1.54 -8.64
N VAL A 234 -3.83 -0.72 -7.66
CA VAL A 234 -4.38 0.62 -7.85
C VAL A 234 -3.54 1.63 -7.09
N THR A 235 -3.22 2.75 -7.75
CA THR A 235 -2.60 3.92 -7.13
C THR A 235 -3.62 5.04 -7.05
N ILE A 236 -3.80 5.63 -5.87
CA ILE A 236 -4.79 6.69 -5.64
C ILE A 236 -4.16 8.04 -5.99
N GLY A 237 -4.31 8.47 -7.25
CA GLY A 237 -3.67 9.66 -7.80
C GLY A 237 -4.10 10.96 -7.13
N ASN A 238 -5.39 11.15 -6.84
CA ASN A 238 -5.85 12.36 -6.15
C ASN A 238 -5.39 12.44 -4.69
N LEU A 239 -5.02 11.33 -4.05
CA LEU A 239 -4.38 11.35 -2.74
C LEU A 239 -2.93 11.86 -2.86
N THR A 240 -2.18 11.35 -3.82
CA THR A 240 -0.82 11.84 -4.11
C THR A 240 -0.84 13.33 -4.47
N GLU A 241 -1.77 13.76 -5.33
CA GLU A 241 -1.96 15.16 -5.69
C GLU A 241 -2.25 16.04 -4.45
N ALA A 242 -3.08 15.55 -3.52
CA ALA A 242 -3.39 16.27 -2.29
C ALA A 242 -2.16 16.44 -1.39
N TYR A 243 -1.31 15.41 -1.29
CA TYR A 243 -0.03 15.51 -0.56
C TYR A 243 0.91 16.51 -1.22
N ASN A 244 1.06 16.47 -2.54
CA ASN A 244 1.91 17.40 -3.28
C ASN A 244 1.43 18.85 -3.11
N LYS A 245 0.14 19.11 -3.27
CA LYS A 245 -0.45 20.43 -3.03
C LYS A 245 -0.24 20.93 -1.60
N ALA A 246 -0.36 20.07 -0.60
CA ALA A 246 -0.14 20.43 0.79
C ALA A 246 1.33 20.74 1.10
N ALA A 247 2.26 20.16 0.35
CA ALA A 247 3.69 20.40 0.48
C ALA A 247 4.14 21.72 -0.18
N HIS A 248 3.45 22.16 -1.24
CA HIS A 248 3.80 23.39 -1.92
C HIS A 248 3.54 24.63 -1.04
N GLY A 249 4.57 25.49 -0.92
CA GLY A 249 4.47 26.80 -0.26
C GLY A 249 4.24 26.79 1.25
N ASN A 250 4.34 25.63 1.91
CA ASN A 250 4.22 25.51 3.36
C ASN A 250 5.53 25.77 4.12
N GLY A 251 6.62 26.09 3.41
CA GLY A 251 7.95 26.35 3.97
C GLY A 251 8.80 25.11 4.18
N PHE A 252 8.27 23.90 3.95
CA PHE A 252 9.02 22.67 4.15
C PHE A 252 10.18 22.52 3.14
N GLN A 253 9.89 22.74 1.86
CA GLN A 253 10.92 22.67 0.83
C GLN A 253 11.95 23.80 1.01
N ASP A 254 11.52 25.02 1.34
CA ASP A 254 12.41 26.14 1.64
C ASP A 254 13.39 25.84 2.80
N GLU A 255 12.94 25.05 3.77
CA GLU A 255 13.77 24.67 4.92
C GLU A 255 14.80 23.59 4.58
N PHE A 256 14.46 22.60 3.75
CA PHE A 256 15.28 21.41 3.55
C PHE A 256 16.03 21.35 2.21
N VAL A 257 15.64 22.14 1.22
CA VAL A 257 16.34 22.22 -0.07
C VAL A 257 17.56 23.13 0.03
N VAL A 258 18.65 22.72 -0.63
CA VAL A 258 19.98 23.31 -0.46
C VAL A 258 20.13 24.74 -0.99
N ASP A 259 19.40 25.08 -2.06
CA ASP A 259 19.43 26.40 -2.70
C ASP A 259 18.20 26.62 -3.63
N GLN A 260 18.07 27.86 -4.09
CA GLN A 260 16.93 28.27 -4.91
C GLN A 260 16.91 27.60 -6.29
N GLU A 261 18.06 27.34 -6.90
CA GLU A 261 18.13 26.66 -8.20
C GLU A 261 17.54 25.23 -8.12
N THR A 262 17.87 24.52 -7.06
CA THR A 262 17.33 23.18 -6.78
C THR A 262 15.83 23.26 -6.45
N LEU A 263 15.39 24.27 -5.70
CA LEU A 263 13.98 24.47 -5.40
C LEU A 263 13.17 24.76 -6.67
N ASP A 264 13.69 25.61 -7.56
CA ASP A 264 13.04 25.92 -8.84
C ASP A 264 12.95 24.67 -9.74
N LEU A 265 13.96 23.81 -9.70
CA LEU A 265 13.98 22.52 -10.41
C LEU A 265 12.86 21.59 -9.87
N ILE A 266 12.75 21.47 -8.55
CA ILE A 266 11.69 20.67 -7.90
C ILE A 266 10.31 21.24 -8.23
N ASN A 267 10.13 22.54 -8.13
CA ASN A 267 8.84 23.19 -8.44
C ASN A 267 8.44 23.01 -9.91
N ARG A 268 9.39 22.89 -10.81
CA ARG A 268 9.13 22.71 -12.24
C ARG A 268 8.80 21.27 -12.62
N TYR A 269 9.49 20.30 -12.04
CA TYR A 269 9.45 18.91 -12.50
C TYR A 269 9.04 17.89 -11.42
N GLY A 270 9.00 18.32 -10.15
CA GLY A 270 8.82 17.40 -9.02
C GLY A 270 7.58 16.53 -9.16
N ASP A 271 6.42 17.13 -9.37
CA ASP A 271 5.15 16.40 -9.42
C ASP A 271 5.15 15.35 -10.55
N VAL A 272 5.53 15.74 -11.78
CA VAL A 272 5.56 14.81 -12.93
C VAL A 272 6.58 13.69 -12.76
N THR A 273 7.71 13.97 -12.13
CA THR A 273 8.76 12.94 -11.94
C THR A 273 8.50 12.04 -10.75
N ASP A 274 7.79 12.51 -9.74
CA ASP A 274 7.34 11.70 -8.62
C ASP A 274 6.26 10.69 -9.04
N ASP A 275 5.25 11.17 -9.77
CA ASP A 275 4.24 10.31 -10.41
C ASP A 275 4.90 9.25 -11.31
N LEU A 276 5.84 9.69 -12.16
CA LEU A 276 6.52 8.79 -13.09
C LEU A 276 7.41 7.78 -12.37
N HIS A 277 8.10 8.18 -11.30
CA HIS A 277 8.87 7.25 -10.48
C HIS A 277 7.96 6.18 -9.87
N THR A 278 6.80 6.58 -9.32
CA THR A 278 5.80 5.65 -8.80
C THR A 278 5.30 4.69 -9.88
N ASP A 279 4.96 5.19 -11.06
CA ASP A 279 4.51 4.34 -12.18
C ASP A 279 5.61 3.35 -12.63
N LEU A 280 6.87 3.78 -12.68
CA LEU A 280 8.01 2.92 -13.03
C LEU A 280 8.29 1.87 -11.94
N HIS A 281 8.16 2.25 -10.66
CA HIS A 281 8.26 1.36 -9.52
C HIS A 281 7.24 0.22 -9.62
N GLU A 282 5.96 0.56 -9.80
CA GLU A 282 4.86 -0.41 -9.86
C GLU A 282 4.89 -1.25 -11.14
N CYS A 283 4.99 -0.60 -12.32
CA CYS A 283 4.87 -1.29 -13.60
C CYS A 283 6.11 -2.09 -13.99
N LEU A 284 7.29 -1.59 -13.68
CA LEU A 284 8.57 -2.21 -14.05
C LEU A 284 9.29 -2.80 -12.84
N GLY A 285 9.38 -2.06 -11.74
CA GLY A 285 10.08 -2.47 -10.55
C GLY A 285 9.62 -3.86 -10.11
N HIS A 286 8.38 -3.99 -9.68
CA HIS A 286 7.84 -5.30 -9.25
C HIS A 286 7.66 -6.30 -10.39
N GLY A 287 7.50 -5.83 -11.62
CA GLY A 287 7.30 -6.66 -12.81
C GLY A 287 8.57 -7.33 -13.36
N SER A 288 9.75 -6.78 -13.08
CA SER A 288 11.04 -7.14 -13.69
C SER A 288 11.83 -8.21 -12.93
N GLY A 289 12.91 -8.68 -13.55
CA GLY A 289 13.86 -9.62 -12.94
C GLY A 289 13.25 -10.99 -12.62
N GLN A 290 14.10 -11.99 -12.42
CA GLN A 290 13.68 -13.36 -12.07
C GLN A 290 14.61 -13.97 -11.03
N LEU A 291 14.08 -14.94 -10.28
CA LEU A 291 14.87 -15.82 -9.43
C LEU A 291 15.59 -16.85 -10.28
N LEU A 292 16.74 -17.32 -9.84
CA LEU A 292 17.39 -18.46 -10.43
C LEU A 292 16.59 -19.76 -10.13
N PRO A 293 16.65 -20.75 -11.02
CA PRO A 293 15.95 -22.01 -10.80
C PRO A 293 16.31 -22.67 -9.46
N GLY A 294 15.30 -22.98 -8.68
CA GLY A 294 15.45 -23.65 -7.37
C GLY A 294 15.69 -22.71 -6.19
N VAL A 295 15.73 -21.41 -6.39
CA VAL A 295 15.77 -20.42 -5.29
C VAL A 295 14.39 -20.30 -4.66
N ASP A 296 14.35 -20.40 -3.34
CA ASP A 296 13.13 -20.18 -2.56
C ASP A 296 12.75 -18.68 -2.61
N PRO A 297 11.53 -18.31 -3.02
CA PRO A 297 11.06 -16.93 -2.99
C PRO A 297 11.22 -16.25 -1.63
N ASP A 298 11.14 -16.99 -0.54
CA ASP A 298 11.26 -16.49 0.83
C ASP A 298 12.69 -16.61 1.39
N ALA A 299 13.69 -16.90 0.56
CA ALA A 299 15.09 -17.10 0.99
C ALA A 299 15.65 -15.92 1.79
N LEU A 300 15.24 -14.66 1.47
CA LEU A 300 15.69 -13.45 2.15
C LEU A 300 14.98 -13.17 3.48
N LYS A 301 13.93 -13.91 3.82
CA LYS A 301 13.21 -13.82 5.11
C LYS A 301 12.82 -12.38 5.47
N ALA A 302 13.18 -11.93 6.68
CA ALA A 302 12.85 -10.59 7.19
C ALA A 302 13.45 -9.42 6.39
N TYR A 303 14.41 -9.67 5.51
CA TYR A 303 15.01 -8.64 4.64
C TYR A 303 14.36 -8.57 3.26
N GLY A 304 13.54 -9.55 2.91
CA GLY A 304 12.96 -9.70 1.58
C GLY A 304 12.17 -8.48 1.11
N ASN A 305 11.29 -7.94 1.94
CA ASN A 305 10.49 -6.76 1.60
C ASN A 305 11.36 -5.53 1.34
N THR A 306 12.34 -5.24 2.22
CA THR A 306 13.25 -4.10 2.02
C THR A 306 14.05 -4.21 0.73
N ILE A 307 14.54 -5.41 0.39
CA ILE A 307 15.29 -5.68 -0.84
C ILE A 307 14.37 -5.55 -2.07
N GLU A 308 13.11 -6.02 -1.98
CA GLU A 308 12.16 -5.89 -3.09
C GLU A 308 11.79 -4.44 -3.37
N GLU A 309 11.47 -3.67 -2.32
CA GLU A 309 11.14 -2.26 -2.46
C GLU A 309 12.34 -1.44 -2.97
N ALA A 310 13.55 -1.75 -2.48
CA ALA A 310 14.77 -1.12 -2.99
C ALA A 310 15.02 -1.45 -4.48
N ARG A 311 14.71 -2.66 -4.91
CA ARG A 311 14.81 -3.08 -6.29
C ARG A 311 13.83 -2.31 -7.18
N ALA A 312 12.58 -2.19 -6.74
CA ALA A 312 11.54 -1.48 -7.47
C ALA A 312 11.84 0.02 -7.58
N ASP A 313 12.23 0.67 -6.48
CA ASP A 313 12.66 2.07 -6.49
C ASP A 313 13.88 2.33 -7.38
N LEU A 314 14.87 1.42 -7.39
CA LEU A 314 16.06 1.54 -8.24
C LEU A 314 15.74 1.41 -9.73
N PHE A 315 14.76 0.56 -10.10
CA PHE A 315 14.25 0.56 -11.48
C PHE A 315 13.65 1.91 -11.83
N GLY A 316 12.81 2.47 -10.96
CA GLY A 316 12.24 3.80 -11.13
C GLY A 316 13.32 4.88 -11.28
N LEU A 317 14.28 4.92 -10.36
CA LEU A 317 15.39 5.89 -10.38
C LEU A 317 16.29 5.74 -11.61
N TYR A 318 16.61 4.52 -12.02
CA TYR A 318 17.45 4.30 -13.20
C TYR A 318 16.78 4.79 -14.48
N TYR A 319 15.46 4.51 -14.63
CA TYR A 319 14.74 4.83 -15.86
C TYR A 319 14.13 6.22 -15.91
N VAL A 320 13.85 6.88 -14.78
CA VAL A 320 13.37 8.27 -14.80
C VAL A 320 14.36 9.21 -15.53
N ALA A 321 15.65 8.84 -15.59
CA ALA A 321 16.70 9.55 -16.32
C ALA A 321 16.95 9.02 -17.74
N ASP A 322 16.09 8.16 -18.27
CA ASP A 322 16.30 7.58 -19.60
C ASP A 322 15.57 8.38 -20.67
N HIS A 323 16.28 8.70 -21.76
CA HIS A 323 15.71 9.42 -22.91
C HIS A 323 14.47 8.72 -23.51
N LYS A 324 14.33 7.41 -23.29
CA LYS A 324 13.15 6.65 -23.70
C LYS A 324 11.84 7.26 -23.17
N LEU A 325 11.85 7.86 -22.00
CA LEU A 325 10.67 8.51 -21.44
C LEU A 325 10.30 9.80 -22.17
N VAL A 326 11.29 10.53 -22.69
CA VAL A 326 11.05 11.68 -23.58
C VAL A 326 10.46 11.20 -24.91
N GLU A 327 11.02 10.12 -25.51
CA GLU A 327 10.47 9.52 -26.74
C GLU A 327 9.00 9.07 -26.58
N LEU A 328 8.65 8.56 -25.41
CA LEU A 328 7.28 8.14 -25.08
C LEU A 328 6.36 9.32 -24.71
N GLY A 329 6.90 10.54 -24.60
CA GLY A 329 6.14 11.73 -24.20
C GLY A 329 5.75 11.73 -22.72
N LEU A 330 6.47 10.99 -21.87
CA LEU A 330 6.19 10.84 -20.44
C LEU A 330 6.92 11.87 -19.59
N THR A 331 8.04 12.42 -20.09
CA THR A 331 8.74 13.56 -19.50
C THR A 331 8.90 14.68 -20.52
N PRO A 332 8.93 15.95 -20.08
CA PRO A 332 9.04 17.06 -21.01
C PRO A 332 10.44 17.18 -21.65
N ASP A 333 11.49 16.77 -20.95
CA ASP A 333 12.88 16.85 -21.41
C ASP A 333 13.82 15.93 -20.60
N ASP A 334 15.11 15.90 -20.99
CA ASP A 334 16.15 15.08 -20.35
C ASP A 334 16.69 15.67 -19.04
N GLU A 335 16.18 16.79 -18.56
CA GLU A 335 16.61 17.44 -17.31
C GLU A 335 15.67 17.12 -16.13
N ALA A 336 14.44 16.68 -16.41
CA ALA A 336 13.39 16.49 -15.43
C ALA A 336 13.79 15.52 -14.29
N TYR A 337 14.51 14.44 -14.62
CA TYR A 337 14.95 13.43 -13.64
C TYR A 337 15.75 13.99 -12.47
N LYS A 338 16.41 15.14 -12.65
CA LYS A 338 17.22 15.76 -11.60
C LYS A 338 16.37 16.15 -10.38
N ALA A 339 15.13 16.54 -10.60
CA ALA A 339 14.19 16.84 -9.52
C ALA A 339 13.91 15.59 -8.68
N GLN A 340 13.64 14.46 -9.33
CA GLN A 340 13.39 13.19 -8.64
C GLN A 340 14.62 12.69 -7.87
N TYR A 341 15.80 12.75 -8.47
CA TYR A 341 17.03 12.35 -7.81
C TYR A 341 17.28 13.16 -6.53
N TYR A 342 17.10 14.48 -6.63
CA TYR A 342 17.28 15.35 -5.46
C TYR A 342 16.23 15.04 -4.38
N SER A 343 14.96 15.01 -4.74
CA SER A 343 13.85 14.75 -3.79
C SER A 343 14.00 13.38 -3.12
N TYR A 344 14.36 12.35 -3.88
CA TYR A 344 14.56 11.00 -3.36
C TYR A 344 15.71 10.93 -2.35
N LEU A 345 16.88 11.50 -2.70
CA LEU A 345 18.05 11.49 -1.80
C LEU A 345 17.81 12.37 -0.57
N MET A 346 17.17 13.53 -0.74
CA MET A 346 16.79 14.39 0.39
C MET A 346 15.81 13.64 1.33
N ASN A 347 14.84 12.93 0.77
CA ASN A 347 13.92 12.13 1.57
C ASN A 347 14.66 11.00 2.32
N GLY A 348 15.45 10.20 1.63
CA GLY A 348 16.15 9.05 2.20
C GLY A 348 17.20 9.40 3.25
N LEU A 349 17.90 10.54 3.09
CA LEU A 349 18.96 10.99 3.99
C LEU A 349 18.46 11.89 5.13
N LEU A 350 17.40 12.67 4.90
CA LEU A 350 16.96 13.70 5.84
C LEU A 350 15.47 13.57 6.19
N THR A 351 14.58 13.88 5.27
CA THR A 351 13.21 14.28 5.62
C THR A 351 12.29 13.14 6.07
N GLN A 352 12.52 11.90 5.64
CA GLN A 352 11.75 10.76 6.18
C GLN A 352 11.97 10.55 7.69
N ALA A 353 13.12 10.95 8.23
CA ALA A 353 13.44 10.81 9.66
C ALA A 353 12.50 11.60 10.57
N ILE A 354 11.76 12.59 10.03
CA ILE A 354 10.73 13.35 10.75
C ILE A 354 9.63 12.43 11.32
N ARG A 355 9.36 11.32 10.66
CA ARG A 355 8.32 10.35 11.05
C ARG A 355 8.79 9.36 12.12
N ILE A 356 10.07 9.40 12.50
CA ILE A 356 10.67 8.46 13.43
C ILE A 356 10.90 9.18 14.74
N LYS A 357 10.50 8.55 15.84
CA LYS A 357 10.77 9.08 17.17
C LYS A 357 12.26 9.07 17.45
N GLU A 358 12.75 10.12 18.12
CA GLU A 358 14.16 10.26 18.46
C GLU A 358 14.67 9.05 19.26
N GLY A 359 15.74 8.43 18.77
CA GLY A 359 16.33 7.23 19.35
C GLY A 359 15.78 5.90 18.80
N ASP A 360 14.69 5.92 18.07
CA ASP A 360 14.14 4.73 17.42
C ASP A 360 14.86 4.41 16.09
N LYS A 361 14.65 3.19 15.61
CA LYS A 361 15.19 2.68 14.35
C LYS A 361 14.15 2.78 13.24
N ILE A 362 14.63 2.72 12.00
CA ILE A 362 13.74 2.60 10.85
C ILE A 362 13.19 1.17 10.79
N GLU A 363 11.87 1.00 10.82
CA GLU A 363 11.20 -0.31 10.82
C GLU A 363 10.45 -0.60 9.52
N GLU A 364 9.79 0.40 8.93
CA GLU A 364 8.94 0.27 7.77
C GLU A 364 9.78 0.05 6.49
N ALA A 365 9.33 -0.87 5.61
CA ALA A 365 10.10 -1.34 4.45
C ALA A 365 10.43 -0.23 3.43
N HIS A 366 9.48 0.66 3.10
CA HIS A 366 9.70 1.76 2.17
C HIS A 366 10.62 2.85 2.76
N MET A 367 10.64 3.05 4.06
CA MET A 367 11.61 3.94 4.69
C MET A 367 12.99 3.30 4.72
N ARG A 368 13.08 1.98 4.94
CA ARG A 368 14.33 1.22 4.89
C ARG A 368 14.94 1.23 3.50
N ASN A 369 14.14 1.03 2.45
CA ASN A 369 14.66 1.01 1.08
C ASN A 369 15.25 2.37 0.70
N ARG A 370 14.55 3.47 1.02
CA ARG A 370 15.03 4.84 0.74
C ARG A 370 16.31 5.16 1.49
N ALA A 371 16.37 4.79 2.78
CA ALA A 371 17.59 4.94 3.58
C ALA A 371 18.73 4.10 3.00
N LEU A 372 18.47 2.85 2.61
CA LEU A 372 19.46 1.94 2.01
C LEU A 372 20.07 2.57 0.77
N ILE A 373 19.23 2.95 -0.20
CA ILE A 373 19.70 3.52 -1.47
C ILE A 373 20.48 4.81 -1.23
N ALA A 374 19.91 5.73 -0.45
CA ALA A 374 20.51 7.03 -0.23
C ALA A 374 21.84 6.96 0.56
N ASN A 375 21.92 6.16 1.62
CA ASN A 375 23.17 5.99 2.39
C ASN A 375 24.23 5.22 1.60
N TRP A 376 23.82 4.20 0.81
CA TRP A 376 24.76 3.48 -0.04
C TRP A 376 25.39 4.40 -1.09
N VAL A 377 24.55 5.21 -1.75
CA VAL A 377 25.02 6.18 -2.76
C VAL A 377 25.93 7.25 -2.13
N LEU A 378 25.56 7.76 -0.96
CA LEU A 378 26.37 8.74 -0.21
C LEU A 378 27.76 8.18 0.14
N GLU A 379 27.88 6.90 0.48
CA GLU A 379 29.16 6.26 0.82
C GLU A 379 29.99 5.97 -0.43
N HIS A 380 29.39 5.42 -1.49
CA HIS A 380 30.15 4.92 -2.67
C HIS A 380 30.36 5.97 -3.75
N TYR A 381 29.51 7.00 -3.79
CA TYR A 381 29.55 8.07 -4.79
C TYR A 381 29.64 9.46 -4.15
N SER A 382 30.49 9.58 -3.11
CA SER A 382 30.65 10.80 -2.31
C SER A 382 31.12 12.02 -3.10
N GLN A 383 31.69 11.84 -4.30
CA GLN A 383 32.00 12.95 -5.20
C GLN A 383 30.75 13.49 -5.94
N ALA A 384 29.72 12.70 -6.10
CA ALA A 384 28.49 13.09 -6.80
C ALA A 384 27.42 13.63 -5.85
N VAL A 385 27.39 13.15 -4.62
CA VAL A 385 26.46 13.60 -3.58
C VAL A 385 27.13 13.70 -2.22
N GLN A 386 26.81 14.75 -1.48
CA GLN A 386 27.39 15.03 -0.17
C GLN A 386 26.34 15.62 0.78
N LEU A 387 26.57 15.43 2.08
CA LEU A 387 25.92 16.23 3.12
C LEU A 387 26.78 17.45 3.43
N VAL A 388 26.24 18.64 3.21
CA VAL A 388 26.92 19.91 3.42
C VAL A 388 26.26 20.70 4.53
N LYS A 389 27.05 21.50 5.27
CA LYS A 389 26.51 22.42 6.28
C LYS A 389 26.51 23.85 5.75
N LYS A 390 25.32 24.48 5.77
CA LYS A 390 25.12 25.91 5.50
C LYS A 390 24.35 26.53 6.67
N ASP A 391 24.86 27.59 7.25
CA ASP A 391 24.24 28.29 8.39
C ASP A 391 23.84 27.40 9.57
N GLY A 392 24.67 26.39 9.84
CA GLY A 392 24.44 25.41 10.92
C GLY A 392 23.44 24.31 10.61
N LYS A 393 22.87 24.27 9.40
CA LYS A 393 21.92 23.26 8.94
C LYS A 393 22.56 22.33 7.92
N THR A 394 22.17 21.06 7.95
CA THR A 394 22.63 20.02 7.03
C THR A 394 21.71 19.92 5.82
N TYR A 395 22.30 19.85 4.64
CA TYR A 395 21.59 19.72 3.36
C TYR A 395 22.23 18.64 2.49
N VAL A 396 21.44 18.06 1.59
CA VAL A 396 21.94 17.25 0.48
C VAL A 396 22.42 18.17 -0.62
N GLN A 397 23.61 17.94 -1.14
CA GLN A 397 24.14 18.62 -2.33
C GLN A 397 24.53 17.59 -3.37
N ILE A 398 23.96 17.72 -4.57
CA ILE A 398 24.28 16.89 -5.72
C ILE A 398 25.16 17.71 -6.68
N THR A 399 26.29 17.15 -7.06
CA THR A 399 27.27 17.80 -7.94
C THR A 399 27.42 17.10 -9.30
N ASP A 400 26.99 15.82 -9.39
CA ASP A 400 27.09 15.04 -10.63
C ASP A 400 25.88 14.09 -10.76
N TYR A 401 24.84 14.55 -11.44
CA TYR A 401 23.62 13.76 -11.70
C TYR A 401 23.85 12.55 -12.61
N PRO A 402 24.63 12.61 -13.69
CA PRO A 402 24.99 11.42 -14.47
C PRO A 402 25.69 10.35 -13.65
N ALA A 403 26.60 10.70 -12.75
CA ALA A 403 27.26 9.74 -11.86
C ALA A 403 26.26 9.06 -10.92
N LEU A 404 25.22 9.75 -10.47
CA LEU A 404 24.16 9.14 -9.67
C LEU A 404 23.37 8.08 -10.45
N ARG A 405 23.12 8.27 -11.74
CA ARG A 405 22.49 7.22 -12.56
C ARG A 405 23.35 5.96 -12.61
N HIS A 406 24.68 6.09 -12.67
CA HIS A 406 25.59 4.95 -12.57
C HIS A 406 25.53 4.31 -11.18
N ALA A 407 25.45 5.11 -10.11
CA ALA A 407 25.30 4.59 -8.76
C ALA A 407 24.03 3.73 -8.59
N PHE A 408 22.91 4.22 -9.11
CA PHE A 408 21.65 3.46 -9.10
C PHE A 408 21.73 2.18 -9.95
N ALA A 409 22.44 2.22 -11.08
CA ALA A 409 22.68 1.03 -11.91
C ALA A 409 23.49 -0.04 -11.17
N ASP A 410 24.59 0.38 -10.52
CA ASP A 410 25.47 -0.54 -9.78
C ASP A 410 24.74 -1.18 -8.59
N LEU A 411 23.97 -0.38 -7.83
CA LEU A 411 23.22 -0.90 -6.72
C LEU A 411 22.05 -1.78 -7.18
N LEU A 412 21.36 -1.44 -8.27
CA LEU A 412 20.30 -2.26 -8.86
C LEU A 412 20.83 -3.64 -9.29
N ALA A 413 21.98 -3.67 -9.94
CA ALA A 413 22.62 -4.92 -10.36
C ALA A 413 22.92 -5.83 -9.15
N GLU A 414 23.43 -5.28 -8.06
CA GLU A 414 23.73 -6.03 -6.83
C GLU A 414 22.46 -6.48 -6.11
N ILE A 415 21.45 -5.60 -5.95
CA ILE A 415 20.18 -5.96 -5.30
C ILE A 415 19.44 -7.04 -6.11
N GLN A 416 19.45 -6.94 -7.45
CA GLN A 416 18.85 -7.98 -8.28
C GLN A 416 19.60 -9.30 -8.12
N ARG A 417 20.94 -9.31 -8.06
CA ARG A 417 21.72 -10.51 -7.78
C ARG A 417 21.31 -11.14 -6.46
N ILE A 418 21.32 -10.34 -5.39
CA ILE A 418 20.94 -10.78 -4.03
C ILE A 418 19.57 -11.48 -4.06
N LYS A 419 18.58 -10.84 -4.68
CA LYS A 419 17.23 -11.40 -4.78
C LYS A 419 17.21 -12.67 -5.62
N SER A 420 17.83 -12.63 -6.81
CA SER A 420 17.79 -13.73 -7.78
C SER A 420 18.48 -15.01 -7.27
N GLU A 421 19.54 -14.85 -6.47
CA GLU A 421 20.31 -15.94 -5.87
C GLU A 421 19.78 -16.37 -4.49
N GLY A 422 18.89 -15.57 -3.88
CA GLY A 422 18.43 -15.80 -2.51
C GLY A 422 19.52 -15.60 -1.47
N ASP A 423 20.48 -14.68 -1.72
CA ASP A 423 21.65 -14.42 -0.88
C ASP A 423 21.25 -13.67 0.40
N PHE A 424 20.82 -14.45 1.39
CA PHE A 424 20.37 -13.93 2.69
C PHE A 424 21.46 -13.13 3.42
N ASP A 425 22.70 -13.57 3.38
CA ASP A 425 23.79 -12.92 4.12
C ASP A 425 24.13 -11.55 3.52
N ALA A 426 24.17 -11.45 2.19
CA ALA A 426 24.38 -10.18 1.51
C ALA A 426 23.19 -9.23 1.77
N ALA A 427 21.95 -9.72 1.70
CA ALA A 427 20.76 -8.93 2.03
C ALA A 427 20.83 -8.38 3.46
N ARG A 428 21.14 -9.23 4.43
CA ARG A 428 21.30 -8.86 5.83
C ARG A 428 22.35 -7.76 6.01
N ILE A 429 23.54 -7.96 5.47
CA ILE A 429 24.65 -7.01 5.60
C ILE A 429 24.25 -5.64 5.00
N LEU A 430 23.64 -5.64 3.82
CA LEU A 430 23.23 -4.43 3.13
C LEU A 430 22.17 -3.65 3.91
N VAL A 431 21.11 -4.33 4.34
CA VAL A 431 19.99 -3.73 5.08
C VAL A 431 20.43 -3.24 6.46
N GLU A 432 21.16 -4.08 7.24
CA GLU A 432 21.60 -3.68 8.58
C GLU A 432 22.57 -2.51 8.54
N LYS A 433 23.42 -2.41 7.51
CA LYS A 433 24.38 -1.31 7.39
C LYS A 433 23.73 0.01 7.00
N TYR A 434 22.82 -0.01 6.00
CA TYR A 434 22.36 1.23 5.36
C TYR A 434 20.91 1.62 5.66
N ALA A 435 20.06 0.68 6.10
CA ALA A 435 18.61 0.86 6.13
C ALA A 435 18.02 1.09 7.52
N VAL A 436 18.74 0.75 8.59
CA VAL A 436 18.12 0.59 9.92
C VAL A 436 18.41 1.75 10.85
N ASN A 437 19.64 2.26 10.82
CA ASN A 437 20.11 3.21 11.83
C ASN A 437 20.12 4.64 11.27
N LEU A 438 19.68 5.58 12.09
CA LEU A 438 19.81 7.01 11.85
C LEU A 438 21.04 7.55 12.57
N ASN A 439 21.70 8.56 11.98
CA ASN A 439 22.70 9.33 12.70
C ASN A 439 21.99 10.18 13.79
N PRO A 440 22.28 10.00 15.09
CA PRO A 440 21.51 10.64 16.16
C PRO A 440 21.59 12.17 16.13
N GLU A 441 22.76 12.74 15.81
CA GLU A 441 22.94 14.20 15.77
C GLU A 441 22.17 14.82 14.61
N LEU A 442 22.21 14.17 13.43
CA LEU A 442 21.46 14.61 12.26
C LEU A 442 19.96 14.44 12.47
N HIS A 443 19.52 13.33 13.06
CA HIS A 443 18.12 13.10 13.39
C HIS A 443 17.57 14.17 14.32
N HIS A 444 18.29 14.49 15.40
CA HIS A 444 17.93 15.58 16.30
C HIS A 444 17.83 16.92 15.57
N GLU A 445 18.82 17.27 14.73
CA GLU A 445 18.81 18.48 13.90
C GLU A 445 17.53 18.57 13.04
N ILE A 446 17.19 17.48 12.34
CA ILE A 446 16.03 17.41 11.46
C ILE A 446 14.72 17.62 12.24
N LEU A 447 14.55 16.95 13.37
CA LEU A 447 13.37 17.08 14.23
C LEU A 447 13.19 18.50 14.73
N GLU A 448 14.26 19.16 15.18
CA GLU A 448 14.21 20.54 15.64
C GLU A 448 13.94 21.55 14.52
N ARG A 449 14.41 21.29 13.29
CA ARG A 449 14.10 22.08 12.10
C ARG A 449 12.61 21.96 11.74
N TYR A 450 12.12 20.74 11.67
CA TYR A 450 10.71 20.46 11.36
C TYR A 450 9.76 21.07 12.38
N LYS A 451 10.05 20.93 13.67
CA LYS A 451 9.26 21.49 14.76
C LYS A 451 9.09 23.01 14.62
N LYS A 452 10.13 23.72 14.18
CA LYS A 452 10.08 25.19 13.97
C LYS A 452 9.14 25.62 12.85
N LEU A 453 8.89 24.75 11.87
CA LEU A 453 7.95 25.04 10.80
C LEU A 453 6.50 25.10 11.29
N ASN A 454 6.21 24.44 12.41
CA ASN A 454 4.86 24.40 13.01
C ASN A 454 3.76 24.05 11.98
N LEU A 455 4.06 23.06 11.13
CA LEU A 455 3.12 22.62 10.10
C LEU A 455 1.91 21.94 10.73
N ALA A 456 0.74 22.16 10.14
CA ALA A 456 -0.46 21.44 10.53
C ALA A 456 -0.26 19.92 10.29
N PRO A 457 -0.71 19.06 11.22
CA PRO A 457 -0.67 17.63 10.99
C PRO A 457 -1.61 17.25 9.84
N TYR A 458 -1.25 16.19 9.12
CA TYR A 458 -2.13 15.61 8.11
C TYR A 458 -3.44 15.12 8.75
N LYS A 459 -4.57 15.45 8.13
CA LYS A 459 -5.91 15.10 8.62
C LYS A 459 -6.71 14.19 7.70
N GLY A 460 -6.26 13.98 6.50
CA GLY A 460 -6.98 13.32 5.42
C GLY A 460 -7.00 14.20 4.17
N PHE A 461 -7.69 13.79 3.14
CA PHE A 461 -7.82 14.52 1.90
C PHE A 461 -9.28 14.71 1.51
N ILE A 462 -9.54 15.60 0.55
CA ILE A 462 -10.89 15.88 0.07
C ILE A 462 -11.18 14.97 -1.12
N ASN A 463 -12.16 14.08 -0.95
CA ASN A 463 -12.74 13.34 -2.05
C ASN A 463 -13.67 14.25 -2.85
N PRO A 464 -13.87 14.01 -4.14
CA PRO A 464 -14.88 14.75 -4.89
C PRO A 464 -16.28 14.47 -4.33
N TRP A 465 -17.07 15.52 -4.13
CA TRP A 465 -18.49 15.33 -3.85
C TRP A 465 -19.23 15.04 -5.15
N MET A 466 -19.82 13.86 -5.27
CA MET A 466 -20.60 13.45 -6.43
C MET A 466 -21.99 14.08 -6.36
N LYS A 467 -22.23 15.12 -7.17
CA LYS A 467 -23.53 15.78 -7.32
C LYS A 467 -24.25 15.24 -8.55
N LEU A 468 -25.54 15.01 -8.42
CA LEU A 468 -26.38 14.39 -9.44
C LEU A 468 -27.31 15.41 -10.07
N GLU A 469 -27.43 15.40 -11.40
CA GLU A 469 -28.54 16.01 -12.14
C GLU A 469 -29.54 14.94 -12.54
N TYR A 470 -30.80 15.33 -12.51
CA TYR A 470 -31.92 14.45 -12.81
C TYR A 470 -32.75 15.01 -13.97
N ASP A 471 -33.35 14.12 -14.77
CA ASP A 471 -34.41 14.51 -15.73
C ASP A 471 -35.76 14.69 -15.02
N GLU A 472 -36.79 15.02 -15.82
CA GLU A 472 -38.16 15.23 -15.33
C GLU A 472 -38.78 13.93 -14.79
N GLU A 473 -38.28 12.78 -15.21
CA GLU A 473 -38.69 11.44 -14.74
C GLU A 473 -37.94 10.97 -13.49
N GLY A 474 -36.92 11.73 -13.02
CA GLY A 474 -36.13 11.42 -11.84
C GLY A 474 -34.95 10.46 -12.11
N ASN A 475 -34.57 10.25 -13.37
CA ASN A 475 -33.39 9.48 -13.71
C ASN A 475 -32.14 10.39 -13.65
N VAL A 476 -31.01 9.82 -13.19
CA VAL A 476 -29.73 10.52 -13.19
C VAL A 476 -29.26 10.72 -14.64
N THR A 477 -29.09 11.98 -15.05
CA THR A 477 -28.61 12.37 -16.38
C THR A 477 -27.14 12.76 -16.39
N LYS A 478 -26.61 13.21 -15.25
CA LYS A 478 -25.21 13.60 -15.14
C LYS A 478 -24.71 13.52 -13.69
N VAL A 479 -23.43 13.20 -13.56
CA VAL A 479 -22.69 13.23 -12.31
C VAL A 479 -21.62 14.30 -12.42
N PHE A 480 -21.55 15.19 -11.44
CA PHE A 480 -20.49 16.19 -11.31
C PHE A 480 -19.59 15.85 -10.14
N LEU A 481 -18.31 16.08 -10.33
CA LEU A 481 -17.32 15.99 -9.28
C LEU A 481 -17.01 17.39 -8.76
N ASP A 482 -17.39 17.67 -7.51
CA ASP A 482 -17.15 18.97 -6.85
C ASP A 482 -16.05 18.82 -5.81
N TYR A 483 -14.92 19.49 -6.01
CA TYR A 483 -13.75 19.52 -5.12
C TYR A 483 -13.68 20.79 -4.27
N THR A 484 -14.76 21.59 -4.21
CA THR A 484 -14.77 22.87 -3.49
C THR A 484 -15.18 22.75 -2.03
N GLU A 485 -15.58 21.55 -1.59
CA GLU A 485 -15.96 21.28 -0.20
C GLU A 485 -14.75 21.44 0.74
N SER A 486 -14.95 22.00 1.92
CA SER A 486 -13.89 22.01 2.94
C SER A 486 -13.79 20.65 3.62
N TYR A 487 -12.63 20.35 4.21
CA TYR A 487 -12.42 19.09 4.93
C TYR A 487 -13.43 18.93 6.09
N GLU A 488 -13.71 20.00 6.84
CA GLU A 488 -14.70 19.98 7.92
C GLU A 488 -16.11 19.69 7.41
N HIS A 489 -16.49 20.27 6.25
CA HIS A 489 -17.77 19.97 5.61
C HIS A 489 -17.85 18.52 5.18
N GLN A 490 -16.82 18.00 4.55
CA GLN A 490 -16.75 16.58 4.17
C GLN A 490 -16.95 15.65 5.39
N MET A 491 -16.28 15.94 6.51
CA MET A 491 -16.43 15.16 7.74
C MET A 491 -17.87 15.17 8.27
N LEU A 492 -18.52 16.33 8.26
CA LEU A 492 -19.92 16.47 8.68
C LEU A 492 -20.86 15.74 7.73
N ARG A 493 -20.67 15.90 6.43
CA ARG A 493 -21.47 15.22 5.40
C ARG A 493 -21.34 13.70 5.51
N TYR A 494 -20.16 13.17 5.69
CA TYR A 494 -19.95 11.73 5.89
C TYR A 494 -20.67 11.23 7.16
N SER A 495 -20.64 12.03 8.23
CA SER A 495 -21.38 11.70 9.47
C SER A 495 -22.89 11.70 9.27
N ASP A 496 -23.41 12.68 8.54
CA ASP A 496 -24.86 12.83 8.32
C ASP A 496 -25.40 11.81 7.31
N GLU A 497 -24.67 11.56 6.21
CA GLU A 497 -25.15 10.71 5.12
C GLU A 497 -24.87 9.22 5.36
N TYR A 498 -23.76 8.89 6.04
CA TYR A 498 -23.26 7.51 6.15
C TYR A 498 -23.06 7.02 7.59
N GLY A 499 -23.21 7.87 8.59
CA GLY A 499 -23.01 7.55 10.02
C GLY A 499 -24.19 6.91 10.72
N THR A 500 -25.14 6.33 10.03
CA THR A 500 -26.46 5.90 10.55
C THR A 500 -26.59 4.43 10.92
N LEU A 501 -25.53 3.76 11.29
CA LEU A 501 -25.59 2.36 11.73
C LEU A 501 -25.70 2.20 13.23
#